data_047d3b3240ff1586bff151edf062eb94
#
_entry.id   047d3b3240ff1586bff151edf062eb94
#
_cell.length_a   1.000
_cell.length_b   1.000
_cell.length_c   1.000
_cell.angle_alpha   90.00
_cell.angle_beta   90.00
_cell.angle_gamma   90.00
#
_symmetry.space_group_name_H-M   'P 1'
#
loop_
_entity.id
_entity.type
_entity.pdbx_description
1 polymer ?
#
loop_
_entity_poly.entity_id
_entity_poly.type
_entity_poly.pdbx_seq_one_letter_code
_entity_poly.pdbx_strand_id
1 'polypeptide(L)'
;MVESIRTRAAYFILGAASSFLITALVRDFKAGPGAELNARVVRAKTSMPAPPCGRIEAIEVPLANKDGAFPDREQRLANPRWLFQGMSPNNLERLFAGCDLLASEERMLLNRRTWEILSNGIVVSPSSELIWSLTPQSRARLYSMLARNPFNFPQCYPFRFTLAGFDQRFSNSDLPASAIEKVRRLSYTNSGFLCFTDLEAMKPVLKDTEFKNLVATLYQTPTYFVRVHITPDTDVNALLKYWGKGGREKFIAPLLTSLTKAPEGRDLGVGYFMPPFARMRLYTYPYTWNDEAKRQDCFFTAMNFFNANPDTNFFDATYTSRVLHSDYLRVQDAPAYGDIVALSNTSGEIFHTCVYIAEDFVFTKNGGESEEPWVLMKLPDVLMLYYSADRSGSLSFFRRKDMS
;
A
#
# COMPACT_ATOMS: atom_id res chain seq x y z
N MET A 1 -8.78 25.76 -4.96
CA MET A 1 -8.38 24.34 -5.12
C MET A 1 -6.95 24.04 -4.58
N VAL A 2 -6.38 24.93 -3.80
CA VAL A 2 -5.04 24.78 -3.17
C VAL A 2 -5.15 24.54 -1.65
N GLU A 3 -6.34 24.71 -1.08
CA GLU A 3 -6.55 24.58 0.39
C GLU A 3 -6.76 23.16 0.92
N SER A 4 -7.07 22.18 0.09
CA SER A 4 -7.38 20.82 0.58
C SER A 4 -6.15 19.96 0.90
N ILE A 5 -4.95 20.37 0.48
CA ILE A 5 -3.71 19.61 0.69
C ILE A 5 -2.98 20.02 1.98
N ARG A 6 -3.26 21.22 2.51
CA ARG A 6 -2.59 21.74 3.72
C ARG A 6 -3.22 21.31 5.04
N THR A 7 -4.42 20.76 5.04
CA THR A 7 -5.18 20.50 6.28
C THR A 7 -4.95 19.08 6.86
N ARG A 8 -4.21 18.20 6.20
CA ARG A 8 -3.98 16.83 6.67
C ARG A 8 -2.66 16.62 7.44
N ALA A 9 -1.84 17.65 7.64
CA ALA A 9 -0.53 17.54 8.31
C ALA A 9 -0.50 18.05 9.75
N ALA A 10 -1.59 18.49 10.32
CA ALA A 10 -1.53 19.27 11.55
C ALA A 10 -2.55 18.83 12.61
N TYR A 11 -2.61 17.57 13.01
CA TYR A 11 -3.28 17.23 14.30
C TYR A 11 -2.83 15.86 14.79
N PHE A 12 -1.80 15.84 15.63
CA PHE A 12 -1.64 14.87 16.72
C PHE A 12 -0.35 15.15 17.50
N ILE A 13 -0.44 16.03 18.45
CA ILE A 13 0.61 16.19 19.45
C ILE A 13 0.00 15.76 20.80
N LEU A 14 0.53 14.72 21.42
CA LEU A 14 0.79 14.59 22.84
C LEU A 14 1.15 13.14 23.22
N GLY A 15 2.26 12.98 23.90
CA GLY A 15 2.55 11.77 24.67
C GLY A 15 3.94 11.19 24.48
N ALA A 16 4.94 11.84 25.06
CA ALA A 16 6.27 11.27 25.23
C ALA A 16 6.30 10.24 26.38
N ALA A 17 7.20 9.28 26.23
CA ALA A 17 7.79 8.36 27.19
C ALA A 17 7.29 6.90 27.13
N SER A 18 8.05 6.09 26.42
CA SER A 18 8.63 4.83 26.89
C SER A 18 9.25 4.05 25.72
N SER A 19 10.51 4.36 25.43
CA SER A 19 11.39 3.51 24.61
C SER A 19 11.88 2.41 25.54
N PHE A 20 11.55 1.15 25.18
CA PHE A 20 12.42 -0.03 25.36
C PHE A 20 11.58 -1.29 25.09
N LEU A 21 12.01 -2.09 24.15
CA LEU A 21 11.64 -3.46 23.79
C LEU A 21 10.82 -3.67 22.49
N ILE A 22 11.20 -3.02 21.39
CA ILE A 22 10.87 -3.52 20.03
C ILE A 22 12.18 -3.79 19.27
N THR A 23 13.21 -4.26 19.95
CA THR A 23 14.54 -4.45 19.35
C THR A 23 14.70 -5.81 18.65
N ALA A 24 13.80 -6.75 18.82
CA ALA A 24 13.94 -8.09 18.23
C ALA A 24 13.31 -8.23 16.84
N LEU A 25 12.21 -7.55 16.54
CA LEU A 25 11.58 -7.60 15.19
C LEU A 25 12.07 -6.49 14.24
N VAL A 26 12.63 -5.41 14.76
CA VAL A 26 13.17 -4.30 13.94
C VAL A 26 14.65 -4.51 13.58
N ARG A 27 15.37 -5.42 14.24
CA ARG A 27 16.79 -5.69 13.92
C ARG A 27 17.01 -6.34 12.55
N ASP A 28 16.02 -7.04 12.00
CA ASP A 28 16.16 -7.69 10.69
C ASP A 28 15.79 -6.78 9.49
N PHE A 29 15.29 -5.56 9.75
CA PHE A 29 14.90 -4.60 8.70
C PHE A 29 15.93 -3.51 8.39
N LYS A 30 17.16 -3.58 8.92
CA LYS A 30 18.28 -2.81 8.37
C LYS A 30 18.89 -3.58 7.20
N ALA A 31 18.20 -3.59 6.06
CA ALA A 31 18.77 -4.09 4.82
C ALA A 31 19.88 -3.14 4.35
N GLY A 32 21.12 -3.57 4.53
CA GLY A 32 22.24 -3.07 3.76
C GLY A 32 22.08 -3.46 2.27
N PRO A 33 22.71 -2.78 1.32
CA PRO A 33 22.60 -3.08 -0.10
C PRO A 33 23.18 -4.47 -0.38
N GLY A 34 22.33 -5.43 -0.81
CA GLY A 34 22.79 -6.68 -1.42
C GLY A 34 22.49 -7.97 -0.65
N ALA A 35 21.33 -8.16 -0.02
CA ALA A 35 20.93 -9.47 0.47
C ALA A 35 19.89 -10.10 -0.46
N GLU A 36 20.31 -11.04 -1.30
CA GLU A 36 19.42 -11.97 -2.00
C GLU A 36 18.69 -12.84 -0.97
N LEU A 37 17.39 -12.66 -0.84
CA LEU A 37 16.52 -13.58 -0.11
C LEU A 37 16.27 -14.84 -0.94
N ASN A 38 17.21 -15.79 -0.86
CA ASN A 38 16.98 -17.17 -1.29
C ASN A 38 16.04 -17.84 -0.29
N ALA A 39 14.76 -17.83 -0.57
CA ALA A 39 13.76 -18.61 0.16
C ALA A 39 13.92 -20.10 -0.15
N ARG A 40 14.85 -20.77 0.53
CA ARG A 40 14.90 -22.22 0.59
C ARG A 40 13.84 -22.69 1.58
N VAL A 41 12.72 -23.18 1.06
CA VAL A 41 11.71 -23.90 1.88
C VAL A 41 12.35 -25.18 2.38
N VAL A 42 12.92 -25.14 3.58
CA VAL A 42 13.27 -26.35 4.34
C VAL A 42 12.01 -26.80 5.06
N ARG A 43 11.35 -27.83 4.53
CA ARG A 43 10.31 -28.58 5.26
C ARG A 43 10.97 -29.33 6.42
N ALA A 44 11.08 -28.70 7.57
CA ALA A 44 11.32 -29.42 8.83
C ALA A 44 9.97 -29.97 9.32
N LYS A 45 9.81 -31.30 9.27
CA LYS A 45 8.78 -32.01 9.99
C LYS A 45 9.10 -31.96 11.49
N THR A 46 8.76 -30.86 12.15
CA THR A 46 8.58 -30.82 13.60
C THR A 46 7.12 -30.49 13.82
N SER A 47 6.42 -31.34 14.58
CA SER A 47 5.03 -31.12 14.96
C SER A 47 4.95 -29.95 15.95
N MET A 48 5.06 -28.71 15.43
CA MET A 48 4.64 -27.55 16.18
C MET A 48 3.12 -27.58 16.32
N PRO A 49 2.57 -27.23 17.49
CA PRO A 49 1.12 -27.10 17.64
C PRO A 49 0.59 -26.17 16.53
N ALA A 50 -0.54 -26.55 15.94
CA ALA A 50 -1.15 -25.73 14.89
C ALA A 50 -1.36 -24.29 15.42
N PRO A 51 -1.08 -23.25 14.60
CA PRO A 51 -1.29 -21.88 15.04
C PRO A 51 -2.77 -21.68 15.41
N PRO A 52 -3.10 -20.83 16.41
CA PRO A 52 -4.47 -20.68 16.91
C PRO A 52 -5.46 -20.21 15.83
N CYS A 53 -4.98 -19.59 14.75
CA CYS A 53 -5.77 -19.22 13.57
C CYS A 53 -6.08 -20.37 12.62
N GLY A 54 -5.50 -21.57 12.85
CA GLY A 54 -5.55 -22.68 11.92
C GLY A 54 -4.52 -22.58 10.79
N ARG A 55 -4.55 -23.54 9.86
CA ARG A 55 -3.67 -23.52 8.69
C ARG A 55 -4.21 -22.51 7.66
N ILE A 56 -3.45 -21.44 7.45
CA ILE A 56 -3.77 -20.39 6.48
C ILE A 56 -3.19 -20.76 5.10
N GLU A 57 -4.00 -20.54 4.07
CA GLU A 57 -3.57 -20.53 2.68
C GLU A 57 -4.04 -19.23 2.02
N ALA A 58 -3.21 -18.65 1.16
CA ALA A 58 -3.52 -17.41 0.51
C ALA A 58 -3.12 -17.43 -0.96
N ILE A 59 -3.97 -16.83 -1.78
CA ILE A 59 -3.75 -16.62 -3.22
C ILE A 59 -3.82 -15.13 -3.46
N GLU A 60 -2.79 -14.56 -4.08
CA GLU A 60 -2.82 -13.18 -4.52
C GLU A 60 -3.79 -13.04 -5.70
N VAL A 61 -4.68 -12.06 -5.61
CA VAL A 61 -5.69 -11.75 -6.62
C VAL A 61 -5.65 -10.25 -6.89
N PRO A 62 -5.45 -9.81 -8.14
CA PRO A 62 -5.55 -8.41 -8.46
C PRO A 62 -7.02 -7.97 -8.48
N LEU A 63 -7.38 -6.98 -7.67
CA LEU A 63 -8.69 -6.36 -7.70
C LEU A 63 -8.71 -5.32 -8.82
N ALA A 64 -9.64 -5.47 -9.77
CA ALA A 64 -9.84 -4.50 -10.83
C ALA A 64 -10.18 -3.12 -10.25
N ASN A 65 -9.72 -2.06 -10.88
CA ASN A 65 -10.08 -0.71 -10.49
C ASN A 65 -11.58 -0.45 -10.68
N LYS A 66 -12.13 0.41 -9.83
CA LYS A 66 -13.55 0.76 -9.84
C LYS A 66 -13.96 1.34 -11.19
N ASP A 67 -14.93 0.69 -11.86
CA ASP A 67 -15.55 1.15 -13.11
C ASP A 67 -14.57 1.57 -14.22
N GLY A 68 -13.34 1.01 -14.21
CA GLY A 68 -12.27 1.45 -15.09
C GLY A 68 -11.77 2.87 -14.79
N ALA A 69 -11.97 3.33 -13.54
CA ALA A 69 -11.60 4.68 -13.12
C ALA A 69 -10.12 4.99 -13.35
N PHE A 70 -9.89 6.20 -13.83
CA PHE A 70 -8.57 6.77 -14.03
C PHE A 70 -8.57 8.19 -13.41
N PRO A 71 -8.57 8.28 -12.07
CA PRO A 71 -8.89 9.51 -11.34
C PRO A 71 -7.88 10.64 -11.54
N ASP A 72 -6.61 10.29 -11.75
CA ASP A 72 -5.50 11.23 -11.95
C ASP A 72 -5.07 11.34 -13.43
N ARG A 73 -6.03 11.07 -14.35
CA ARG A 73 -5.79 11.03 -15.79
C ARG A 73 -5.14 12.31 -16.32
N GLU A 74 -5.69 13.47 -15.91
CA GLU A 74 -5.21 14.77 -16.39
C GLU A 74 -3.76 15.00 -16.00
N GLN A 75 -3.39 14.67 -14.76
CA GLN A 75 -2.02 14.85 -14.26
C GLN A 75 -1.03 13.89 -14.91
N ARG A 76 -1.45 12.63 -15.20
CA ARG A 76 -0.56 11.61 -15.77
C ARG A 76 -0.42 11.66 -17.27
N LEU A 77 -1.41 12.22 -17.97
CA LEU A 77 -1.39 12.37 -19.44
C LEU A 77 -1.10 13.80 -19.89
N ALA A 78 -0.85 14.72 -18.97
CA ALA A 78 -0.35 16.05 -19.31
C ALA A 78 1.04 15.93 -19.96
N ASN A 79 1.33 16.83 -20.89
CA ASN A 79 2.70 16.98 -21.43
C ASN A 79 3.67 17.14 -20.27
N PRO A 80 4.76 16.39 -20.20
CA PRO A 80 5.64 16.40 -19.06
C PRO A 80 6.28 17.78 -18.89
N ARG A 81 6.15 18.31 -17.68
CA ARG A 81 6.74 19.57 -17.24
C ARG A 81 7.34 19.33 -15.86
N TRP A 82 8.66 19.49 -15.75
CA TRP A 82 9.42 19.21 -14.54
C TRP A 82 9.80 20.51 -13.83
N LEU A 83 9.19 20.80 -12.70
CA LEU A 83 9.51 21.98 -11.91
C LEU A 83 10.69 21.69 -10.96
N PHE A 84 11.75 22.45 -11.12
CA PHE A 84 12.88 22.53 -10.21
C PHE A 84 12.76 23.80 -9.36
N GLN A 85 12.06 23.71 -8.25
CA GLN A 85 11.74 24.83 -7.39
C GLN A 85 13.01 25.41 -6.73
N GLY A 86 13.11 26.74 -6.65
CA GLY A 86 14.23 27.45 -6.04
C GLY A 86 15.56 27.36 -6.79
N MET A 87 15.56 26.77 -8.01
CA MET A 87 16.78 26.61 -8.80
C MET A 87 17.01 27.83 -9.71
N SER A 88 18.26 28.32 -9.74
CA SER A 88 18.76 29.17 -10.80
C SER A 88 19.30 28.34 -11.96
N PRO A 89 19.48 28.89 -13.18
CA PRO A 89 20.04 28.16 -14.31
C PRO A 89 21.38 27.50 -13.99
N ASN A 90 22.29 28.18 -13.34
CA ASN A 90 23.61 27.64 -12.99
C ASN A 90 23.52 26.51 -11.93
N ASN A 91 22.55 26.61 -11.02
CA ASN A 91 22.32 25.57 -10.02
C ASN A 91 21.71 24.31 -10.66
N LEU A 92 20.80 24.50 -11.62
CA LEU A 92 20.17 23.38 -12.34
C LEU A 92 21.20 22.65 -13.24
N GLU A 93 22.09 23.38 -13.91
CA GLU A 93 23.20 22.77 -14.67
C GLU A 93 24.12 21.93 -13.79
N ARG A 94 24.51 22.46 -12.63
CA ARG A 94 25.32 21.69 -11.65
C ARG A 94 24.59 20.47 -11.11
N LEU A 95 23.29 20.58 -10.93
CA LEU A 95 22.45 19.46 -10.49
C LEU A 95 22.42 18.35 -11.54
N PHE A 96 22.26 18.68 -12.82
CA PHE A 96 22.29 17.70 -13.91
C PHE A 96 23.66 17.02 -14.03
N ALA A 97 24.75 17.78 -13.91
CA ALA A 97 26.10 17.22 -13.89
C ALA A 97 26.34 16.23 -12.74
N GLY A 98 25.60 16.34 -11.63
CA GLY A 98 25.65 15.42 -10.49
C GLY A 98 24.71 14.20 -10.59
N CYS A 99 23.92 14.08 -11.66
CA CYS A 99 22.92 13.01 -11.82
C CYS A 99 23.44 11.72 -12.49
N ASP A 100 24.74 11.60 -12.78
CA ASP A 100 25.32 10.49 -13.56
C ASP A 100 24.54 10.23 -14.87
N LEU A 101 24.23 11.30 -15.57
CA LEU A 101 23.58 11.25 -16.86
C LEU A 101 24.54 10.80 -17.95
N LEU A 102 24.01 10.13 -18.96
CA LEU A 102 24.78 9.96 -20.19
C LEU A 102 25.00 11.31 -20.87
N ALA A 103 26.11 11.51 -21.58
CA ALA A 103 26.43 12.74 -22.28
C ALA A 103 25.31 13.23 -23.23
N SER A 104 24.55 12.30 -23.83
CA SER A 104 23.40 12.59 -24.65
C SER A 104 22.20 13.08 -23.82
N GLU A 105 21.93 12.47 -22.68
CA GLU A 105 20.84 12.84 -21.76
C GLU A 105 21.12 14.25 -21.18
N GLU A 106 22.35 14.47 -20.70
CA GLU A 106 22.78 15.77 -20.18
C GLU A 106 22.65 16.88 -21.22
N ARG A 107 23.11 16.63 -22.45
CA ARG A 107 22.99 17.60 -23.54
C ARG A 107 21.53 18.00 -23.83
N MET A 108 20.61 17.04 -23.79
CA MET A 108 19.18 17.30 -23.99
C MET A 108 18.60 18.11 -22.83
N LEU A 109 18.98 17.81 -21.60
CA LEU A 109 18.54 18.52 -20.41
C LEU A 109 19.11 19.95 -20.34
N LEU A 110 20.34 20.16 -20.79
CA LEU A 110 20.99 21.47 -20.83
C LEU A 110 20.50 22.36 -21.99
N ASN A 111 19.63 21.87 -22.84
CA ASN A 111 19.01 22.66 -23.89
C ASN A 111 18.06 23.70 -23.29
N ARG A 112 18.56 24.92 -23.10
CA ARG A 112 17.80 26.01 -22.47
C ARG A 112 16.53 26.43 -23.23
N ARG A 113 16.33 26.00 -24.49
CA ARG A 113 15.07 26.23 -25.22
C ARG A 113 13.89 25.45 -24.64
N THR A 114 14.16 24.42 -23.87
CA THR A 114 13.14 23.63 -23.15
C THR A 114 12.88 24.16 -21.74
N TRP A 115 13.54 25.23 -21.32
CA TRP A 115 13.45 25.82 -19.99
C TRP A 115 12.54 27.03 -19.99
N GLU A 116 11.61 27.06 -19.06
CA GLU A 116 10.80 28.22 -18.71
C GLU A 116 11.27 28.71 -17.33
N ILE A 117 11.84 29.90 -17.30
CA ILE A 117 12.34 30.51 -16.05
C ILE A 117 11.19 31.23 -15.37
N LEU A 118 10.85 30.79 -14.15
CA LEU A 118 9.82 31.35 -13.31
C LEU A 118 10.44 32.10 -12.12
N SER A 119 9.64 32.92 -11.45
CA SER A 119 10.07 33.62 -10.23
C SER A 119 10.46 32.69 -9.09
N ASN A 120 9.90 31.46 -9.07
CA ASN A 120 10.10 30.47 -8.00
C ASN A 120 10.90 29.24 -8.46
N GLY A 121 11.52 29.25 -9.65
CA GLY A 121 12.30 28.11 -10.15
C GLY A 121 12.34 28.00 -11.66
N ILE A 122 12.63 26.82 -12.15
CA ILE A 122 12.72 26.53 -13.59
C ILE A 122 11.82 25.32 -13.90
N VAL A 123 10.99 25.48 -14.94
CA VAL A 123 10.26 24.35 -15.53
C VAL A 123 11.04 23.87 -16.77
N VAL A 124 11.37 22.60 -16.79
CA VAL A 124 11.95 21.91 -17.95
C VAL A 124 10.87 21.09 -18.63
N SER A 125 10.70 21.28 -19.94
CA SER A 125 9.79 20.47 -20.78
C SER A 125 10.62 19.41 -21.51
N PRO A 126 10.70 18.17 -21.00
CA PRO A 126 11.51 17.13 -21.63
C PRO A 126 10.89 16.70 -22.96
N SER A 127 11.75 16.39 -23.94
CA SER A 127 11.29 15.74 -25.16
C SER A 127 10.96 14.27 -24.92
N SER A 128 10.11 13.70 -25.75
CA SER A 128 9.84 12.25 -25.76
C SER A 128 11.15 11.45 -25.94
N GLU A 129 12.05 11.93 -26.79
CA GLU A 129 13.35 11.31 -27.00
C GLU A 129 14.17 11.22 -25.70
N LEU A 130 14.23 12.31 -24.93
CA LEU A 130 14.90 12.33 -23.64
C LEU A 130 14.27 11.32 -22.68
N ILE A 131 12.94 11.30 -22.55
CA ILE A 131 12.23 10.35 -21.66
C ILE A 131 12.58 8.91 -22.02
N TRP A 132 12.60 8.56 -23.30
CA TRP A 132 12.93 7.22 -23.76
C TRP A 132 14.43 6.87 -23.67
N SER A 133 15.32 7.87 -23.68
CA SER A 133 16.77 7.65 -23.58
C SER A 133 17.27 7.48 -22.15
N LEU A 134 16.58 8.06 -21.14
CA LEU A 134 16.99 7.99 -19.73
C LEU A 134 17.24 6.55 -19.29
N THR A 135 18.44 6.30 -18.77
CA THR A 135 18.75 5.02 -18.12
C THR A 135 17.91 4.85 -16.84
N PRO A 136 17.68 3.61 -16.35
CA PRO A 136 16.99 3.41 -15.07
C PRO A 136 17.65 4.17 -13.91
N GLN A 137 18.99 4.27 -13.90
CA GLN A 137 19.76 4.97 -12.87
C GLN A 137 19.58 6.49 -12.95
N SER A 138 19.73 7.07 -14.15
CA SER A 138 19.50 8.49 -14.41
C SER A 138 18.07 8.88 -14.04
N ARG A 139 17.11 8.05 -14.44
CA ARG A 139 15.69 8.23 -14.13
C ARG A 139 15.42 8.20 -12.63
N ALA A 140 15.97 7.21 -11.90
CA ALA A 140 15.81 7.09 -10.46
C ALA A 140 16.28 8.34 -9.73
N ARG A 141 17.47 8.86 -10.07
CA ARG A 141 18.02 10.07 -9.45
C ARG A 141 17.20 11.30 -9.78
N LEU A 142 16.94 11.55 -11.05
CA LEU A 142 16.20 12.70 -11.53
C LEU A 142 14.78 12.74 -10.95
N TYR A 143 14.06 11.60 -10.99
CA TYR A 143 12.69 11.52 -10.53
C TYR A 143 12.57 11.57 -9.00
N SER A 144 13.56 11.08 -8.26
CA SER A 144 13.60 11.26 -6.80
C SER A 144 13.74 12.73 -6.39
N MET A 145 14.43 13.53 -7.19
CA MET A 145 14.51 14.98 -6.94
C MET A 145 13.20 15.69 -7.31
N LEU A 146 12.62 15.34 -8.45
CA LEU A 146 11.34 15.89 -8.90
C LEU A 146 10.20 15.55 -7.93
N ALA A 147 10.21 14.37 -7.33
CA ALA A 147 9.23 13.92 -6.35
C ALA A 147 9.17 14.75 -5.06
N ARG A 148 10.14 15.64 -4.82
CA ARG A 148 10.12 16.55 -3.66
C ARG A 148 9.14 17.72 -3.82
N ASN A 149 8.63 17.93 -5.04
CA ASN A 149 7.69 19.01 -5.32
C ASN A 149 6.36 18.45 -5.84
N PRO A 150 5.22 18.74 -5.18
CA PRO A 150 3.88 18.25 -5.59
C PRO A 150 3.45 18.64 -7.00
N PHE A 151 4.06 19.68 -7.60
CA PHE A 151 3.83 20.03 -9.00
C PHE A 151 4.19 18.87 -9.95
N ASN A 152 5.20 18.11 -9.60
CA ASN A 152 5.66 16.93 -10.36
C ASN A 152 4.86 15.70 -9.96
N PHE A 153 3.53 15.75 -10.15
CA PHE A 153 2.59 14.74 -9.68
C PHE A 153 2.98 13.30 -10.05
N PRO A 154 3.32 12.95 -11.31
CA PRO A 154 3.67 11.59 -11.66
C PRO A 154 4.88 11.05 -10.88
N GLN A 155 5.88 11.89 -10.62
CA GLN A 155 7.08 11.50 -9.89
C GLN A 155 6.83 11.40 -8.38
N CYS A 156 5.89 12.22 -7.84
CA CYS A 156 5.47 12.13 -6.43
C CYS A 156 4.68 10.84 -6.15
N TYR A 157 3.88 10.40 -7.12
CA TYR A 157 2.96 9.27 -7.01
C TYR A 157 3.20 8.23 -8.12
N PRO A 158 4.39 7.61 -8.18
CA PRO A 158 4.68 6.60 -9.18
C PRO A 158 3.82 5.34 -8.94
N PHE A 159 3.51 4.61 -10.00
CA PHE A 159 3.07 3.23 -9.85
C PHE A 159 4.23 2.41 -9.28
N ARG A 160 3.99 1.68 -8.20
CA ARG A 160 5.01 0.94 -7.46
C ARG A 160 4.72 -0.56 -7.47
N PHE A 161 5.76 -1.33 -7.67
CA PHE A 161 5.69 -2.78 -7.68
C PHE A 161 6.89 -3.35 -6.91
N THR A 162 6.71 -4.46 -6.22
CA THR A 162 7.85 -5.35 -5.95
C THR A 162 8.31 -5.95 -7.28
N LEU A 163 9.55 -6.42 -7.38
CA LEU A 163 10.02 -7.07 -8.61
C LEU A 163 9.15 -8.26 -9.00
N ALA A 164 8.84 -9.13 -8.03
CA ALA A 164 7.95 -10.26 -8.24
C ALA A 164 6.51 -9.83 -8.57
N GLY A 165 6.00 -8.79 -7.89
CA GLY A 165 4.67 -8.24 -8.12
C GLY A 165 4.50 -7.60 -9.49
N PHE A 166 5.56 -7.01 -10.06
CA PHE A 166 5.55 -6.54 -11.44
C PHE A 166 5.34 -7.70 -12.41
N ASP A 167 6.18 -8.71 -12.33
CA ASP A 167 6.11 -9.86 -13.23
C ASP A 167 4.77 -10.58 -13.12
N GLN A 168 4.27 -10.80 -11.91
CA GLN A 168 2.97 -11.43 -11.68
C GLN A 168 1.81 -10.61 -12.25
N ARG A 169 1.79 -9.28 -12.02
CA ARG A 169 0.73 -8.41 -12.50
C ARG A 169 0.68 -8.35 -14.03
N PHE A 170 1.83 -8.20 -14.66
CA PHE A 170 1.91 -8.07 -16.10
C PHE A 170 1.79 -9.41 -16.83
N SER A 171 2.21 -10.54 -16.25
CA SER A 171 1.97 -11.86 -16.82
C SER A 171 0.48 -12.24 -16.89
N ASN A 172 -0.33 -11.68 -16.00
CA ASN A 172 -1.78 -11.89 -15.95
C ASN A 172 -2.56 -10.80 -16.73
N SER A 173 -1.87 -9.90 -17.40
CA SER A 173 -2.50 -8.85 -18.21
C SER A 173 -2.72 -9.29 -19.67
N ASP A 174 -3.70 -8.69 -20.34
CA ASP A 174 -3.92 -8.87 -21.78
C ASP A 174 -2.97 -8.02 -22.64
N LEU A 175 -1.79 -7.69 -22.10
CA LEU A 175 -0.79 -6.88 -22.79
C LEU A 175 0.20 -7.76 -23.57
N PRO A 176 0.56 -7.37 -24.81
CA PRO A 176 1.61 -8.05 -25.54
C PRO A 176 2.98 -7.84 -24.87
N ALA A 177 3.86 -8.82 -24.99
CA ALA A 177 5.21 -8.77 -24.39
C ALA A 177 5.97 -7.49 -24.77
N SER A 178 5.79 -6.99 -25.99
CA SER A 178 6.41 -5.74 -26.45
C SER A 178 5.92 -4.49 -25.69
N ALA A 179 4.68 -4.47 -25.23
CA ALA A 179 4.14 -3.39 -24.40
C ALA A 179 4.70 -3.47 -22.98
N ILE A 180 4.77 -4.68 -22.42
CA ILE A 180 5.34 -4.93 -21.08
C ILE A 180 6.82 -4.51 -21.05
N GLU A 181 7.59 -4.85 -22.09
CA GLU A 181 8.98 -4.46 -22.21
C GLU A 181 9.18 -2.94 -22.25
N LYS A 182 8.28 -2.21 -22.93
CA LYS A 182 8.29 -0.74 -22.93
C LYS A 182 8.04 -0.17 -21.53
N VAL A 183 7.09 -0.72 -20.76
CA VAL A 183 6.88 -0.33 -19.36
C VAL A 183 8.13 -0.60 -18.53
N ARG A 184 8.74 -1.79 -18.69
CA ARG A 184 9.97 -2.16 -17.99
C ARG A 184 11.12 -1.20 -18.32
N ARG A 185 11.29 -0.84 -19.58
CA ARG A 185 12.29 0.13 -20.04
C ARG A 185 12.14 1.51 -19.40
N LEU A 186 10.90 1.97 -19.21
CA LEU A 186 10.60 3.25 -18.56
C LEU A 186 10.54 3.15 -17.03
N SER A 187 10.73 1.96 -16.46
CA SER A 187 10.74 1.76 -15.02
C SER A 187 12.12 2.02 -14.42
N TYR A 188 12.12 2.37 -13.14
CA TYR A 188 13.34 2.63 -12.34
C TYR A 188 13.15 2.12 -10.93
N THR A 189 14.26 1.85 -10.23
CA THR A 189 14.22 1.40 -8.84
C THR A 189 14.30 2.59 -7.89
N ASN A 190 13.35 2.70 -6.98
CA ASN A 190 13.37 3.68 -5.90
C ASN A 190 12.90 3.03 -4.60
N SER A 191 13.71 3.16 -3.54
CA SER A 191 13.40 2.63 -2.19
C SER A 191 13.00 1.15 -2.19
N GLY A 192 13.64 0.33 -3.02
CA GLY A 192 13.35 -1.11 -3.12
C GLY A 192 12.18 -1.50 -4.03
N PHE A 193 11.48 -0.51 -4.61
CA PHE A 193 10.40 -0.73 -5.56
C PHE A 193 10.83 -0.50 -6.99
N LEU A 194 10.24 -1.25 -7.91
CA LEU A 194 10.19 -0.88 -9.32
C LEU A 194 9.08 0.16 -9.49
N CYS A 195 9.46 1.35 -9.95
CA CYS A 195 8.57 2.49 -10.12
C CYS A 195 8.35 2.80 -11.59
N PHE A 196 7.13 3.21 -11.95
CA PHE A 196 6.76 3.66 -13.28
C PHE A 196 5.95 4.95 -13.21
N THR A 197 6.31 5.96 -14.01
CA THR A 197 5.67 7.29 -13.99
C THR A 197 5.24 7.79 -15.36
N ASP A 198 5.91 7.36 -16.43
CA ASP A 198 5.85 7.96 -17.76
C ASP A 198 4.69 7.40 -18.63
N LEU A 199 3.48 7.41 -18.04
CA LEU A 199 2.29 6.87 -18.72
C LEU A 199 1.96 7.64 -20.00
N GLU A 200 2.19 8.97 -20.01
CA GLU A 200 1.99 9.80 -21.20
C GLU A 200 2.87 9.32 -22.36
N ALA A 201 4.13 8.99 -22.11
CA ALA A 201 5.06 8.50 -23.13
C ALA A 201 4.65 7.14 -23.76
N MET A 202 3.79 6.39 -23.09
CA MET A 202 3.25 5.11 -23.61
C MET A 202 2.14 5.31 -24.64
N LYS A 203 1.38 6.41 -24.54
CA LYS A 203 0.20 6.65 -25.37
C LYS A 203 0.49 6.65 -26.88
N PRO A 204 1.53 7.33 -27.40
CA PRO A 204 1.83 7.35 -28.84
C PRO A 204 2.44 6.04 -29.38
N VAL A 205 2.91 5.14 -28.50
CA VAL A 205 3.63 3.91 -28.90
C VAL A 205 2.83 2.63 -28.68
N LEU A 206 1.60 2.75 -28.17
CA LEU A 206 0.65 1.66 -27.97
C LEU A 206 -0.62 1.90 -28.81
N LYS A 207 -1.30 0.82 -29.19
CA LYS A 207 -2.65 0.89 -29.71
C LYS A 207 -3.62 1.32 -28.60
N ASP A 208 -4.75 1.90 -28.96
CA ASP A 208 -5.76 2.35 -27.99
C ASP A 208 -6.22 1.23 -27.03
N THR A 209 -6.38 0.01 -27.54
CA THR A 209 -6.76 -1.16 -26.72
C THR A 209 -5.64 -1.56 -25.77
N GLU A 210 -4.39 -1.58 -26.23
CA GLU A 210 -3.23 -1.88 -25.42
C GLU A 210 -3.03 -0.81 -24.33
N PHE A 211 -3.24 0.46 -24.67
CA PHE A 211 -3.15 1.56 -23.71
C PHE A 211 -4.24 1.45 -22.63
N LYS A 212 -5.49 1.12 -23.00
CA LYS A 212 -6.58 0.87 -22.04
C LYS A 212 -6.24 -0.29 -21.12
N ASN A 213 -5.72 -1.39 -21.66
CA ASN A 213 -5.32 -2.55 -20.88
C ASN A 213 -4.14 -2.21 -19.94
N LEU A 214 -3.18 -1.38 -20.40
CA LEU A 214 -2.10 -0.89 -19.54
C LEU A 214 -2.65 -0.09 -18.36
N VAL A 215 -3.52 0.87 -18.62
CA VAL A 215 -4.16 1.66 -17.56
C VAL A 215 -4.90 0.74 -16.58
N ALA A 216 -5.75 -0.16 -17.09
CA ALA A 216 -6.48 -1.10 -16.24
C ALA A 216 -5.54 -1.95 -15.38
N THR A 217 -4.40 -2.41 -15.92
CA THR A 217 -3.40 -3.19 -15.20
C THR A 217 -2.70 -2.37 -14.12
N LEU A 218 -2.34 -1.11 -14.42
CA LEU A 218 -1.63 -0.23 -13.48
C LEU A 218 -2.49 0.14 -12.27
N TYR A 219 -3.79 0.30 -12.45
CA TYR A 219 -4.73 0.68 -11.39
C TYR A 219 -5.34 -0.51 -10.63
N GLN A 220 -4.94 -1.75 -10.92
CA GLN A 220 -5.31 -2.89 -10.09
C GLN A 220 -4.72 -2.75 -8.67
N THR A 221 -5.52 -3.07 -7.69
CA THR A 221 -5.05 -3.15 -6.30
C THR A 221 -4.69 -4.59 -5.95
N PRO A 222 -3.45 -4.89 -5.52
CA PRO A 222 -3.11 -6.22 -5.06
C PRO A 222 -3.88 -6.55 -3.78
N THR A 223 -4.47 -7.72 -3.72
CA THR A 223 -5.13 -8.26 -2.54
C THR A 223 -4.96 -9.78 -2.47
N TYR A 224 -5.36 -10.38 -1.35
CA TYR A 224 -5.22 -11.81 -1.14
C TYR A 224 -6.58 -12.43 -0.86
N PHE A 225 -6.88 -13.54 -1.53
CA PHE A 225 -7.94 -14.45 -1.10
C PHE A 225 -7.34 -15.39 -0.06
N VAL A 226 -7.69 -15.15 1.19
CA VAL A 226 -7.16 -15.89 2.36
C VAL A 226 -8.20 -16.89 2.84
N ARG A 227 -7.78 -18.12 3.13
CA ARG A 227 -8.65 -19.20 3.60
C ARG A 227 -7.98 -20.01 4.70
N VAL A 228 -8.81 -20.60 5.54
CA VAL A 228 -8.43 -21.53 6.60
C VAL A 228 -8.76 -22.94 6.13
N HIS A 229 -7.79 -23.83 6.15
CA HIS A 229 -7.98 -25.24 5.86
C HIS A 229 -8.48 -25.97 7.11
N ILE A 230 -9.67 -26.58 7.02
CA ILE A 230 -10.35 -27.25 8.12
C ILE A 230 -10.45 -28.76 7.80
N THR A 231 -9.94 -29.59 8.70
CA THR A 231 -9.92 -31.05 8.59
C THR A 231 -10.67 -31.67 9.78
N PRO A 232 -10.94 -33.01 9.76
CA PRO A 232 -11.51 -33.69 10.91
C PRO A 232 -10.72 -33.52 12.21
N ASP A 233 -9.39 -33.37 12.11
CA ASP A 233 -8.48 -33.19 13.25
C ASP A 233 -8.33 -31.74 13.71
N THR A 234 -9.05 -30.80 13.09
CA THR A 234 -8.95 -29.38 13.44
C THR A 234 -9.54 -29.11 14.83
N ASP A 235 -8.77 -28.46 15.69
CA ASP A 235 -9.26 -27.98 16.99
C ASP A 235 -10.25 -26.81 16.79
N VAL A 236 -11.54 -27.15 16.77
CA VAL A 236 -12.63 -26.18 16.61
C VAL A 236 -12.64 -25.16 17.76
N ASN A 237 -12.29 -25.56 18.98
CA ASN A 237 -12.29 -24.66 20.13
C ASN A 237 -11.18 -23.60 20.02
N ALA A 238 -9.99 -24.00 19.56
CA ALA A 238 -8.92 -23.05 19.27
C ALA A 238 -9.33 -22.05 18.18
N LEU A 239 -9.94 -22.52 17.08
CA LEU A 239 -10.45 -21.64 16.04
C LEU A 239 -11.54 -20.70 16.54
N LEU A 240 -12.49 -21.18 17.37
CA LEU A 240 -13.54 -20.36 17.95
C LEU A 240 -12.96 -19.29 18.87
N LYS A 241 -11.99 -19.65 19.71
CA LYS A 241 -11.30 -18.69 20.57
C LYS A 241 -10.59 -17.58 19.76
N TYR A 242 -10.02 -17.94 18.61
CA TYR A 242 -9.31 -16.98 17.75
C TYR A 242 -10.27 -16.12 16.93
N TRP A 243 -11.16 -16.75 16.15
CA TRP A 243 -12.02 -16.07 15.17
C TRP A 243 -13.36 -15.59 15.73
N GLY A 244 -13.78 -16.12 16.89
CA GLY A 244 -15.08 -15.83 17.52
C GLY A 244 -15.16 -14.49 18.24
N LYS A 245 -14.07 -13.74 18.31
CA LYS A 245 -14.03 -12.42 18.98
C LYS A 245 -15.18 -11.50 18.54
N GLY A 246 -15.59 -10.62 19.46
CA GLY A 246 -16.76 -9.75 19.22
C GLY A 246 -18.10 -10.48 19.30
N GLY A 247 -18.19 -11.58 20.08
CA GLY A 247 -19.43 -12.31 20.31
C GLY A 247 -19.88 -13.18 19.13
N ARG A 248 -18.97 -13.52 18.22
CA ARG A 248 -19.30 -14.22 16.97
C ARG A 248 -19.24 -15.74 17.05
N GLU A 249 -18.79 -16.31 18.17
CA GLU A 249 -18.65 -17.76 18.36
C GLU A 249 -19.89 -18.53 17.96
N LYS A 250 -21.08 -18.08 18.43
CA LYS A 250 -22.36 -18.74 18.13
C LYS A 250 -22.70 -18.80 16.63
N PHE A 251 -22.18 -17.88 15.82
CA PHE A 251 -22.41 -17.84 14.37
C PHE A 251 -21.40 -18.70 13.59
N ILE A 252 -20.19 -18.86 14.14
CA ILE A 252 -19.10 -19.57 13.49
C ILE A 252 -19.10 -21.08 13.89
N ALA A 253 -19.45 -21.40 15.13
CA ALA A 253 -19.38 -22.75 15.67
C ALA A 253 -20.12 -23.82 14.84
N PRO A 254 -21.39 -23.60 14.40
CA PRO A 254 -22.10 -24.61 13.62
C PRO A 254 -21.42 -24.91 12.28
N LEU A 255 -20.87 -23.87 11.63
CA LEU A 255 -20.16 -24.00 10.37
C LEU A 255 -18.88 -24.80 10.54
N LEU A 256 -18.02 -24.43 11.52
CA LEU A 256 -16.77 -25.14 11.81
C LEU A 256 -17.04 -26.62 12.14
N THR A 257 -18.01 -26.90 13.03
CA THR A 257 -18.40 -28.27 13.41
C THR A 257 -18.89 -29.07 12.20
N SER A 258 -19.54 -28.43 11.23
CA SER A 258 -19.99 -29.11 10.02
C SER A 258 -18.83 -29.43 9.08
N LEU A 259 -17.88 -28.51 8.95
CA LEU A 259 -16.73 -28.67 8.06
C LEU A 259 -15.77 -29.75 8.54
N THR A 260 -15.60 -29.95 9.86
CA THR A 260 -14.77 -31.05 10.39
C THR A 260 -15.34 -32.46 10.10
N LYS A 261 -16.59 -32.57 9.66
CA LYS A 261 -17.17 -33.85 9.25
C LYS A 261 -16.78 -34.25 7.83
N ALA A 262 -16.13 -33.37 7.08
CA ALA A 262 -15.67 -33.66 5.72
C ALA A 262 -14.34 -34.43 5.74
N PRO A 263 -14.27 -35.70 5.27
CA PRO A 263 -13.06 -36.53 5.43
C PRO A 263 -11.81 -35.95 4.76
N GLU A 264 -11.98 -35.23 3.64
CA GLU A 264 -10.88 -34.64 2.86
C GLU A 264 -10.49 -33.22 3.31
N GLY A 265 -11.14 -32.73 4.37
CA GLY A 265 -11.01 -31.31 4.76
C GLY A 265 -11.76 -30.38 3.81
N ARG A 266 -11.85 -29.11 4.20
CA ARG A 266 -12.46 -28.04 3.40
C ARG A 266 -11.78 -26.71 3.70
N ASP A 267 -11.75 -25.86 2.69
CA ASP A 267 -11.26 -24.49 2.82
C ASP A 267 -12.40 -23.54 3.10
N LEU A 268 -12.23 -22.68 4.09
CA LEU A 268 -13.17 -21.62 4.43
C LEU A 268 -12.49 -20.27 4.27
N GLY A 269 -13.01 -19.41 3.40
CA GLY A 269 -12.51 -18.06 3.21
C GLY A 269 -12.59 -17.24 4.49
N VAL A 270 -11.54 -16.49 4.81
CA VAL A 270 -11.43 -15.67 6.03
C VAL A 270 -12.57 -14.66 6.15
N GLY A 271 -13.15 -14.21 5.04
CA GLY A 271 -14.33 -13.34 5.03
C GLY A 271 -15.51 -13.88 5.84
N TYR A 272 -15.67 -15.20 5.94
CA TYR A 272 -16.73 -15.82 6.77
C TYR A 272 -16.51 -15.63 8.27
N PHE A 273 -15.26 -15.47 8.69
CA PHE A 273 -14.90 -15.17 10.08
C PHE A 273 -14.97 -13.68 10.40
N MET A 274 -14.97 -12.82 9.38
CA MET A 274 -14.96 -11.37 9.59
C MET A 274 -16.31 -10.85 10.10
N PRO A 275 -16.31 -9.80 10.95
CA PRO A 275 -17.53 -9.13 11.39
C PRO A 275 -18.31 -8.54 10.20
N PRO A 276 -19.61 -8.31 10.34
CA PRO A 276 -20.48 -7.86 9.24
C PRO A 276 -19.95 -6.63 8.52
N PHE A 277 -19.50 -5.60 9.27
CA PHE A 277 -18.93 -4.40 8.69
C PHE A 277 -17.76 -4.69 7.74
N ALA A 278 -16.78 -5.45 8.20
CA ALA A 278 -15.59 -5.77 7.43
C ALA A 278 -15.90 -6.74 6.28
N ARG A 279 -16.73 -7.76 6.54
CA ARG A 279 -17.13 -8.75 5.53
C ARG A 279 -17.84 -8.14 4.34
N MET A 280 -18.76 -7.19 4.58
CA MET A 280 -19.52 -6.52 3.52
C MET A 280 -18.67 -5.57 2.68
N ARG A 281 -17.53 -5.14 3.22
CA ARG A 281 -16.61 -4.23 2.54
C ARG A 281 -15.46 -4.93 1.84
N LEU A 282 -15.06 -6.09 2.33
CA LEU A 282 -13.94 -6.84 1.77
C LEU A 282 -14.08 -7.03 0.26
N TYR A 283 -13.05 -6.64 -0.50
CA TYR A 283 -12.98 -6.64 -1.96
C TYR A 283 -13.98 -5.70 -2.65
N THR A 284 -14.44 -4.66 -1.95
CA THR A 284 -15.33 -3.65 -2.53
C THR A 284 -14.71 -2.26 -2.48
N TYR A 285 -15.31 -1.36 -3.24
CA TYR A 285 -15.00 0.06 -3.23
C TYR A 285 -16.03 0.84 -2.43
N PRO A 286 -15.68 2.00 -1.86
CA PRO A 286 -16.66 2.89 -1.24
C PRO A 286 -17.76 3.29 -2.23
N TYR A 287 -18.97 3.34 -1.73
CA TYR A 287 -20.12 3.78 -2.52
C TYR A 287 -20.13 5.31 -2.61
N THR A 288 -20.13 5.88 -3.82
CA THR A 288 -19.83 7.29 -4.08
C THR A 288 -21.03 8.22 -4.06
N TRP A 289 -22.15 7.86 -3.45
CA TRP A 289 -23.37 8.66 -3.53
C TRP A 289 -23.38 9.96 -2.71
N ASN A 290 -22.39 10.15 -1.81
CA ASN A 290 -22.25 11.34 -0.99
C ASN A 290 -20.80 11.56 -0.52
N ASP A 291 -20.55 12.73 0.07
CA ASP A 291 -19.25 13.08 0.64
C ASP A 291 -18.82 12.20 1.83
N GLU A 292 -19.72 11.41 2.42
CA GLU A 292 -19.38 10.47 3.49
C GLU A 292 -18.52 9.31 2.98
N ALA A 293 -18.66 8.91 1.71
CA ALA A 293 -17.82 7.89 1.10
C ALA A 293 -16.33 8.28 1.11
N LYS A 294 -16.04 9.58 0.94
CA LYS A 294 -14.68 10.15 0.97
C LYS A 294 -14.05 10.18 2.35
N ARG A 295 -14.84 9.98 3.41
CA ARG A 295 -14.38 9.97 4.79
C ARG A 295 -14.09 8.57 5.32
N GLN A 296 -14.47 7.53 4.58
CA GLN A 296 -14.21 6.15 4.97
C GLN A 296 -12.73 5.79 4.73
N ASP A 297 -11.86 6.38 5.51
CA ASP A 297 -10.41 6.16 5.47
C ASP A 297 -9.97 4.92 6.27
N CYS A 298 -8.67 4.78 6.47
CA CYS A 298 -8.08 3.70 7.24
C CYS A 298 -8.50 3.72 8.72
N PHE A 299 -8.64 4.90 9.32
CA PHE A 299 -9.07 5.03 10.73
C PHE A 299 -10.54 4.63 10.91
N PHE A 300 -11.43 5.17 10.09
CA PHE A 300 -12.83 4.76 10.09
C PHE A 300 -12.96 3.24 9.90
N THR A 301 -12.17 2.68 9.00
CA THR A 301 -12.17 1.25 8.69
C THR A 301 -11.74 0.41 9.89
N ALA A 302 -10.61 0.75 10.52
CA ALA A 302 -10.07 -0.02 11.62
C ALA A 302 -10.94 0.07 12.89
N MET A 303 -11.41 1.28 13.23
CA MET A 303 -12.22 1.52 14.42
C MET A 303 -13.61 0.88 14.33
N ASN A 304 -14.16 0.75 13.13
CA ASN A 304 -15.45 0.12 12.90
C ASN A 304 -15.39 -1.39 12.66
N PHE A 305 -14.23 -2.01 12.68
CA PHE A 305 -14.07 -3.42 12.29
C PHE A 305 -15.09 -4.35 12.95
N PHE A 306 -15.31 -4.23 14.26
CA PHE A 306 -16.26 -5.05 15.01
C PHE A 306 -17.67 -4.45 15.15
N ASN A 307 -17.89 -3.23 14.70
CA ASN A 307 -19.17 -2.58 14.86
C ASN A 307 -20.20 -3.15 13.84
N ALA A 308 -21.34 -3.61 14.33
CA ALA A 308 -22.41 -4.07 13.45
C ALA A 308 -22.98 -2.92 12.60
N ASN A 309 -23.16 -1.77 13.23
CA ASN A 309 -23.48 -0.50 12.60
C ASN A 309 -22.26 0.41 12.70
N PRO A 310 -21.74 0.95 11.60
CA PRO A 310 -20.57 1.81 11.65
C PRO A 310 -20.87 3.10 12.42
N ASP A 311 -19.97 3.44 13.33
CA ASP A 311 -20.01 4.71 14.05
C ASP A 311 -19.37 5.80 13.19
N THR A 312 -20.16 6.76 12.75
CA THR A 312 -19.72 7.89 11.90
C THR A 312 -18.92 8.95 12.67
N ASN A 313 -18.90 8.91 14.02
CA ASN A 313 -18.02 9.77 14.81
C ASN A 313 -16.54 9.49 14.51
N PHE A 314 -16.19 8.29 14.01
CA PHE A 314 -14.82 7.98 13.55
C PHE A 314 -14.40 8.70 12.27
N PHE A 315 -15.25 9.55 11.68
CA PHE A 315 -14.80 10.55 10.71
C PHE A 315 -14.07 11.73 11.33
N ASP A 316 -14.21 11.91 12.65
CA ASP A 316 -13.49 12.93 13.42
C ASP A 316 -12.20 12.33 14.01
N ALA A 317 -11.05 12.91 13.64
CA ALA A 317 -9.75 12.43 14.07
C ALA A 317 -9.54 12.57 15.59
N THR A 318 -10.13 13.62 16.20
CA THR A 318 -10.02 13.87 17.65
C THR A 318 -10.80 12.81 18.43
N TYR A 319 -12.03 12.51 17.97
CA TYR A 319 -12.83 11.43 18.52
C TYR A 319 -12.13 10.09 18.42
N THR A 320 -11.60 9.76 17.23
CA THR A 320 -10.86 8.53 16.95
C THR A 320 -9.66 8.36 17.87
N SER A 321 -8.85 9.41 18.00
CA SER A 321 -7.70 9.40 18.91
C SER A 321 -8.11 9.18 20.37
N ARG A 322 -9.14 9.87 20.82
CA ARG A 322 -9.66 9.71 22.19
C ARG A 322 -10.09 8.27 22.45
N VAL A 323 -10.90 7.67 21.54
CA VAL A 323 -11.37 6.28 21.68
C VAL A 323 -10.21 5.29 21.64
N LEU A 324 -9.23 5.49 20.77
CA LEU A 324 -8.05 4.63 20.70
C LEU A 324 -7.29 4.63 22.06
N HIS A 325 -7.18 5.77 22.72
CA HIS A 325 -6.51 5.87 24.01
C HIS A 325 -7.38 5.41 25.19
N SER A 326 -8.71 5.63 25.15
CA SER A 326 -9.61 5.26 26.25
C SER A 326 -10.00 3.78 26.23
N ASP A 327 -10.27 3.21 25.06
CA ASP A 327 -10.93 1.91 24.90
C ASP A 327 -10.02 0.79 24.43
N TYR A 328 -8.76 1.12 24.08
CA TYR A 328 -7.78 0.14 23.63
C TYR A 328 -6.56 0.09 24.56
N LEU A 329 -5.93 -1.08 24.61
CA LEU A 329 -4.65 -1.30 25.28
C LEU A 329 -3.57 -1.55 24.23
N ARG A 330 -2.40 -0.97 24.42
CA ARG A 330 -1.24 -1.31 23.59
C ARG A 330 -0.81 -2.74 23.86
N VAL A 331 -0.73 -3.54 22.80
CA VAL A 331 -0.32 -4.94 22.88
C VAL A 331 1.20 -5.01 22.99
N GLN A 332 1.70 -5.74 23.99
CA GLN A 332 3.13 -5.97 24.19
C GLN A 332 3.56 -7.33 23.61
N ASP A 333 2.62 -8.26 23.53
CA ASP A 333 2.81 -9.62 23.01
C ASP A 333 2.51 -9.69 21.51
N ALA A 334 2.39 -10.93 20.99
CA ALA A 334 2.00 -11.14 19.62
C ALA A 334 0.58 -10.60 19.33
N PRO A 335 0.36 -9.97 18.17
CA PRO A 335 -0.96 -9.49 17.79
C PRO A 335 -1.93 -10.66 17.58
N ALA A 336 -3.21 -10.40 17.79
CA ALA A 336 -4.28 -11.34 17.59
C ALA A 336 -5.36 -10.77 16.68
N TYR A 337 -6.21 -11.63 16.14
CA TYR A 337 -7.33 -11.24 15.30
C TYR A 337 -8.12 -10.07 15.87
N GLY A 338 -8.28 -9.04 15.07
CA GLY A 338 -9.02 -7.83 15.43
C GLY A 338 -8.19 -6.75 16.13
N ASP A 339 -6.91 -6.97 16.41
CA ASP A 339 -6.05 -5.92 16.92
C ASP A 339 -5.82 -4.84 15.85
N ILE A 340 -5.86 -3.57 16.24
CA ILE A 340 -5.52 -2.46 15.35
C ILE A 340 -4.01 -2.39 15.23
N VAL A 341 -3.54 -2.36 13.99
CA VAL A 341 -2.15 -2.10 13.63
C VAL A 341 -2.03 -0.63 13.29
N ALA A 342 -1.20 0.10 14.01
CA ALA A 342 -0.99 1.54 13.82
C ALA A 342 0.43 1.82 13.33
N LEU A 343 0.54 2.55 12.23
CA LEU A 343 1.79 3.05 11.67
C LEU A 343 1.95 4.51 12.09
N SER A 344 3.04 4.83 12.76
CA SER A 344 3.34 6.19 13.22
C SER A 344 4.69 6.68 12.69
N ASN A 345 4.81 8.00 12.52
CA ASN A 345 6.06 8.65 12.19
C ASN A 345 7.00 8.71 13.41
N THR A 346 8.18 9.30 13.23
CA THR A 346 9.19 9.45 14.30
C THR A 346 8.75 10.36 15.45
N SER A 347 7.75 11.23 15.23
CA SER A 347 7.12 12.06 16.28
C SER A 347 6.00 11.34 17.03
N GLY A 348 5.68 10.09 16.65
CA GLY A 348 4.62 9.30 17.28
C GLY A 348 3.22 9.57 16.72
N GLU A 349 3.09 10.41 15.69
CA GLU A 349 1.82 10.67 15.03
C GLU A 349 1.43 9.45 14.17
N ILE A 350 0.22 8.91 14.42
CA ILE A 350 -0.33 7.79 13.65
C ILE A 350 -0.87 8.34 12.33
N PHE A 351 -0.39 7.83 11.22
CA PHE A 351 -0.82 8.26 9.88
C PHE A 351 -1.52 7.17 9.09
N HIS A 352 -1.45 5.91 9.55
CA HIS A 352 -2.18 4.80 8.95
C HIS A 352 -2.58 3.77 10.00
N THR A 353 -3.74 3.14 9.81
CA THR A 353 -4.21 2.01 10.62
C THR A 353 -4.79 0.93 9.75
N CYS A 354 -4.60 -0.32 10.15
CA CYS A 354 -5.26 -1.50 9.58
C CYS A 354 -5.61 -2.48 10.70
N VAL A 355 -6.27 -3.58 10.39
CA VAL A 355 -6.68 -4.59 11.37
C VAL A 355 -5.96 -5.89 11.12
N TYR A 356 -5.30 -6.43 12.14
CA TYR A 356 -4.63 -7.70 12.08
C TYR A 356 -5.63 -8.86 11.94
N ILE A 357 -5.38 -9.73 10.98
CA ILE A 357 -6.26 -10.86 10.68
C ILE A 357 -5.62 -12.17 11.15
N ALA A 358 -4.52 -12.58 10.57
CA ALA A 358 -3.78 -13.79 10.95
C ALA A 358 -2.42 -13.79 10.25
N GLU A 359 -1.40 -14.42 10.85
CA GLU A 359 -0.04 -14.50 10.32
C GLU A 359 0.52 -13.11 9.99
N ASP A 360 0.69 -12.79 8.71
CA ASP A 360 1.11 -11.45 8.23
C ASP A 360 -0.03 -10.70 7.53
N PHE A 361 -1.27 -11.23 7.52
CA PHE A 361 -2.39 -10.60 6.83
C PHE A 361 -3.11 -9.56 7.69
N VAL A 362 -3.42 -8.45 7.07
CA VAL A 362 -4.20 -7.34 7.63
C VAL A 362 -5.35 -6.96 6.69
N PHE A 363 -6.46 -6.50 7.29
CA PHE A 363 -7.57 -5.87 6.58
C PHE A 363 -7.35 -4.36 6.59
N THR A 364 -7.32 -3.75 5.41
CA THR A 364 -6.96 -2.34 5.26
C THR A 364 -7.75 -1.65 4.15
N LYS A 365 -7.79 -0.31 4.24
CA LYS A 365 -8.12 0.62 3.16
C LYS A 365 -6.99 1.65 3.09
N ASN A 366 -6.30 1.72 1.94
CA ASN A 366 -5.06 2.48 1.82
C ASN A 366 -5.27 3.95 1.40
N GLY A 367 -6.19 4.62 2.02
CA GLY A 367 -6.49 6.02 1.76
C GLY A 367 -7.95 6.36 2.02
N GLY A 368 -8.31 7.64 1.85
CA GLY A 368 -9.67 8.15 2.00
C GLY A 368 -10.48 8.18 0.70
N GLU A 369 -9.81 8.01 -0.44
CA GLU A 369 -10.45 8.19 -1.74
C GLU A 369 -11.40 7.03 -2.09
N SER A 370 -12.36 7.31 -2.98
CA SER A 370 -13.37 6.34 -3.40
C SER A 370 -12.81 5.23 -4.29
N GLU A 371 -11.65 5.46 -4.86
CA GLU A 371 -10.90 4.55 -5.73
C GLU A 371 -10.03 3.56 -4.95
N GLU A 372 -9.92 3.75 -3.63
CA GLU A 372 -9.18 2.85 -2.74
C GLU A 372 -10.13 1.79 -2.15
N PRO A 373 -9.96 0.51 -2.49
CA PRO A 373 -10.82 -0.56 -2.00
C PRO A 373 -10.45 -1.02 -0.59
N TRP A 374 -11.36 -1.76 0.04
CA TRP A 374 -11.05 -2.57 1.22
C TRP A 374 -10.47 -3.91 0.81
N VAL A 375 -9.27 -4.21 1.29
CA VAL A 375 -8.49 -5.37 0.86
C VAL A 375 -7.87 -6.13 2.04
N LEU A 376 -7.48 -7.38 1.76
CA LEU A 376 -6.49 -8.10 2.56
C LEU A 376 -5.12 -7.90 1.93
N MET A 377 -4.16 -7.48 2.73
CA MET A 377 -2.77 -7.32 2.32
C MET A 377 -1.84 -8.00 3.33
N LYS A 378 -0.62 -8.26 2.92
CA LYS A 378 0.43 -8.61 3.86
C LYS A 378 0.92 -7.35 4.58
N LEU A 379 1.14 -7.44 5.87
CA LEU A 379 1.65 -6.33 6.67
C LEU A 379 2.99 -5.77 6.13
N PRO A 380 3.95 -6.60 5.70
CA PRO A 380 5.16 -6.08 5.04
C PRO A 380 4.87 -5.21 3.81
N ASP A 381 3.86 -5.56 2.99
CA ASP A 381 3.49 -4.78 1.81
C ASP A 381 2.87 -3.42 2.21
N VAL A 382 2.04 -3.41 3.27
CA VAL A 382 1.51 -2.17 3.84
C VAL A 382 2.65 -1.30 4.38
N LEU A 383 3.59 -1.88 5.12
CA LEU A 383 4.75 -1.14 5.62
C LEU A 383 5.57 -0.52 4.47
N MET A 384 5.76 -1.27 3.37
CA MET A 384 6.47 -0.76 2.19
C MET A 384 5.72 0.36 1.49
N LEU A 385 4.38 0.37 1.49
CA LEU A 385 3.59 1.46 0.91
C LEU A 385 3.76 2.76 1.69
N TYR A 386 3.84 2.68 3.03
CA TYR A 386 3.79 3.84 3.90
C TYR A 386 5.16 4.30 4.44
N TYR A 387 6.12 3.39 4.57
CA TYR A 387 7.49 3.73 4.93
C TYR A 387 8.41 3.71 3.71
N SER A 388 9.36 4.63 3.69
CA SER A 388 10.41 4.72 2.64
C SER A 388 11.74 5.01 3.32
N ALA A 389 12.82 5.06 2.54
CA ALA A 389 14.14 5.43 3.07
C ALA A 389 14.12 6.78 3.82
N ASP A 390 13.26 7.72 3.37
CA ASP A 390 13.13 9.06 3.95
C ASP A 390 11.97 9.15 4.97
N ARG A 391 11.17 8.10 5.14
CA ARG A 391 10.02 8.06 6.04
C ARG A 391 10.10 6.86 6.96
N SER A 392 10.78 7.05 8.07
CA SER A 392 10.88 6.05 9.15
C SER A 392 9.80 6.29 10.20
N GLY A 393 9.53 5.27 11.01
CA GLY A 393 8.54 5.37 12.07
C GLY A 393 8.47 4.10 12.91
N SER A 394 7.37 3.91 13.61
CA SER A 394 7.14 2.75 14.45
C SER A 394 5.80 2.07 14.18
N LEU A 395 5.79 0.77 14.41
CA LEU A 395 4.62 -0.09 14.35
C LEU A 395 4.13 -0.35 15.78
N SER A 396 2.84 -0.24 16.00
CA SER A 396 2.20 -0.55 17.29
C SER A 396 0.91 -1.30 17.08
N PHE A 397 0.57 -2.17 18.05
CA PHE A 397 -0.67 -2.94 18.03
C PHE A 397 -1.53 -2.50 19.20
N PHE A 398 -2.85 -2.41 18.98
CA PHE A 398 -3.81 -1.99 19.99
C PHE A 398 -4.98 -2.98 20.02
N ARG A 399 -5.29 -3.49 21.21
CA ARG A 399 -6.40 -4.42 21.45
C ARG A 399 -7.52 -3.71 22.18
N ARG A 400 -8.75 -3.89 21.73
CA ARG A 400 -9.93 -3.35 22.40
C ARG A 400 -10.07 -4.03 23.78
N LYS A 401 -10.30 -3.22 24.84
CA LYS A 401 -10.32 -3.69 26.24
C LYS A 401 -11.34 -4.78 26.51
N ASP A 402 -12.50 -4.73 25.86
CA ASP A 402 -13.55 -5.75 25.98
C ASP A 402 -13.27 -7.06 25.21
N MET A 403 -12.13 -7.14 24.53
CA MET A 403 -11.66 -8.32 23.76
C MET A 403 -10.30 -8.84 24.25
N SER A 404 -9.84 -8.33 25.39
CA SER A 404 -8.57 -8.69 26.00
C SER A 404 -8.65 -10.02 26.77
#